data_b723abe0c702e8dc842b2788ba7a99dd
#
_entry.id   b723abe0c702e8dc842b2788ba7a99dd
#
_cell.length_a   1.000
_cell.length_b   1.000
_cell.length_c   1.000
_cell.angle_alpha   90.00
_cell.angle_beta   90.00
_cell.angle_gamma   90.00
#
_symmetry.space_group_name_H-M   'P 1'
#
loop_
_entity.id
_entity.type
_entity.pdbx_description
1 polymer ?
#
loop_
_entity_poly.entity_id
_entity_poly.type
_entity_poly.pdbx_seq_one_letter_code
_entity_poly.pdbx_strand_id
1 'polypeptide(L)'
;GGMLNSVGLQNPGIDAFLERELPNLLTKDTVILANIAGSTIEECVSIAEKLDQTDVHMIELNISCPNVKKGGAAFGVHCESAEAITAAVRKATKKPLIVKLSPNVTSITEIAKAVESAGADSVSLINTLLGMRINIENRRPILKNNVGGMSGPAVFPLAVRMVWQVSQAVSIPIIGMGGVSSGADAIEM
;
A
#
# COMPACT_ATOMS: atom_id res chain seq x y z
N GLY A 1 -4.55 21.65 0.19
CA GLY A 1 -5.00 21.08 -1.08
C GLY A 1 -4.84 19.57 -1.13
N GLY A 2 -5.21 19.00 -2.27
CA GLY A 2 -5.10 17.59 -2.53
C GLY A 2 -5.02 17.30 -4.02
N MET A 3 -4.67 16.08 -4.38
CA MET A 3 -4.54 15.61 -5.77
C MET A 3 -5.38 14.35 -5.96
N LEU A 4 -6.07 14.27 -7.10
CA LEU A 4 -6.74 13.05 -7.55
C LEU A 4 -5.93 12.40 -8.68
N ASN A 5 -5.71 11.08 -8.59
CA ASN A 5 -5.08 10.31 -9.64
C ASN A 5 -5.75 8.94 -9.84
N SER A 6 -5.61 8.39 -11.03
CA SER A 6 -5.99 7.02 -11.39
C SER A 6 -4.94 6.39 -12.30
N VAL A 7 -3.66 6.47 -11.91
CA VAL A 7 -2.51 5.99 -12.72
C VAL A 7 -2.53 4.47 -12.89
N GLY A 8 -2.95 3.71 -11.86
CA GLY A 8 -3.15 2.26 -11.98
C GLY A 8 -1.86 1.44 -11.89
N LEU A 9 -0.92 1.84 -11.01
CA LEU A 9 0.33 1.12 -10.75
C LEU A 9 1.21 0.92 -12.00
N GLN A 10 1.25 1.90 -12.88
CA GLN A 10 2.08 1.84 -14.08
C GLN A 10 3.56 1.65 -13.71
N ASN A 11 4.13 0.52 -14.10
CA ASN A 11 5.52 0.14 -13.85
C ASN A 11 5.98 -0.89 -14.88
N PRO A 12 7.31 -1.13 -15.04
CA PRO A 12 7.84 -2.05 -16.02
C PRO A 12 7.75 -3.55 -15.64
N GLY A 13 7.30 -3.86 -14.42
CA GLY A 13 7.24 -5.22 -13.88
C GLY A 13 8.52 -5.65 -13.15
N ILE A 14 8.41 -6.78 -12.43
CA ILE A 14 9.45 -7.26 -11.52
C ILE A 14 10.77 -7.59 -12.26
N ASP A 15 10.71 -8.21 -13.42
CA ASP A 15 11.93 -8.64 -14.13
C ASP A 15 12.73 -7.41 -14.60
N ALA A 16 12.07 -6.40 -15.14
CA ALA A 16 12.71 -5.15 -15.52
C ALA A 16 13.24 -4.36 -14.31
N PHE A 17 12.55 -4.42 -13.17
CA PHE A 17 13.03 -3.84 -11.92
C PHE A 17 14.33 -4.50 -11.47
N LEU A 18 14.39 -5.83 -11.44
CA LEU A 18 15.56 -6.60 -11.03
C LEU A 18 16.75 -6.36 -11.95
N GLU A 19 16.51 -6.28 -13.26
CA GLU A 19 17.56 -6.15 -14.25
C GLU A 19 18.12 -4.72 -14.36
N ARG A 20 17.26 -3.69 -14.27
CA ARG A 20 17.64 -2.31 -14.60
C ARG A 20 17.69 -1.37 -13.40
N GLU A 21 16.70 -1.46 -12.52
CA GLU A 21 16.55 -0.47 -11.43
C GLU A 21 17.31 -0.89 -10.17
N LEU A 22 17.16 -2.15 -9.75
CA LEU A 22 17.72 -2.63 -8.50
C LEU A 22 19.26 -2.51 -8.45
N PRO A 23 20.04 -2.85 -9.51
CA PRO A 23 21.51 -2.70 -9.45
C PRO A 23 21.94 -1.27 -9.16
N ASN A 24 21.27 -0.27 -9.74
CA ASN A 24 21.56 1.13 -9.46
C ASN A 24 21.14 1.54 -8.03
N LEU A 25 20.00 1.05 -7.53
CA LEU A 25 19.55 1.32 -6.17
C LEU A 25 20.52 0.77 -5.13
N LEU A 26 21.06 -0.43 -5.35
CA LEU A 26 22.04 -1.06 -4.44
C LEU A 26 23.38 -0.33 -4.34
N THR A 27 23.69 0.60 -5.26
CA THR A 27 24.87 1.47 -5.13
C THR A 27 24.66 2.65 -4.17
N LYS A 28 23.43 2.87 -3.68
CA LYS A 28 23.09 3.99 -2.82
C LYS A 28 23.20 3.60 -1.34
N ASP A 29 23.75 4.51 -0.54
CA ASP A 29 23.78 4.35 0.92
C ASP A 29 22.39 4.65 1.51
N THR A 30 21.45 3.72 1.33
CA THR A 30 20.07 3.85 1.80
C THR A 30 19.40 2.50 1.95
N VAL A 31 18.33 2.45 2.74
CA VAL A 31 17.47 1.27 2.85
C VAL A 31 16.53 1.19 1.66
N ILE A 32 16.51 0.03 1.00
CA ILE A 32 15.62 -0.24 -0.14
C ILE A 32 14.43 -1.03 0.34
N LEU A 33 13.26 -0.42 0.22
CA LEU A 33 11.97 -1.02 0.50
C LEU A 33 11.23 -1.21 -0.83
N ALA A 34 11.03 -2.46 -1.26
CA ALA A 34 10.34 -2.77 -2.50
C ALA A 34 8.83 -2.87 -2.28
N ASN A 35 8.06 -1.91 -2.83
CA ASN A 35 6.60 -1.96 -2.79
C ASN A 35 6.10 -2.87 -3.91
N ILE A 36 5.35 -3.91 -3.56
CA ILE A 36 4.81 -4.90 -4.49
C ILE A 36 3.28 -4.88 -4.51
N ALA A 37 2.73 -5.16 -5.68
CA ALA A 37 1.30 -5.38 -5.88
C ALA A 37 1.08 -6.39 -7.01
N GLY A 38 0.04 -7.18 -6.90
CA GLY A 38 -0.38 -8.13 -7.94
C GLY A 38 -1.89 -8.18 -8.05
N SER A 39 -2.37 -8.76 -9.12
CA SER A 39 -3.80 -8.98 -9.35
C SER A 39 -4.31 -10.27 -8.70
N THR A 40 -3.42 -11.17 -8.34
CA THR A 40 -3.72 -12.42 -7.64
C THR A 40 -2.72 -12.66 -6.50
N ILE A 41 -3.04 -13.58 -5.61
CA ILE A 41 -2.13 -14.01 -4.53
C ILE A 41 -0.87 -14.62 -5.14
N GLU A 42 -1.02 -15.44 -6.17
CA GLU A 42 0.08 -16.13 -6.85
C GLU A 42 1.07 -15.15 -7.48
N GLU A 43 0.58 -14.07 -8.08
CA GLU A 43 1.43 -12.99 -8.59
C GLU A 43 2.24 -12.33 -7.47
N CYS A 44 1.59 -11.99 -6.35
CA CYS A 44 2.27 -11.38 -5.20
C CYS A 44 3.32 -12.34 -4.60
N VAL A 45 3.01 -13.63 -4.49
CA VAL A 45 3.93 -14.67 -4.04
C VAL A 45 5.13 -14.78 -4.97
N SER A 46 4.91 -14.87 -6.28
CA SER A 46 6.00 -14.97 -7.26
C SER A 46 6.93 -13.75 -7.24
N ILE A 47 6.37 -12.54 -7.06
CA ILE A 47 7.18 -11.32 -6.92
C ILE A 47 7.99 -11.36 -5.63
N ALA A 48 7.38 -11.78 -4.51
CA ALA A 48 8.07 -11.87 -3.23
C ALA A 48 9.20 -12.90 -3.24
N GLU A 49 9.01 -14.07 -3.87
CA GLU A 49 10.04 -15.10 -4.05
C GLU A 49 11.24 -14.57 -4.84
N LYS A 50 11.00 -13.82 -5.92
CA LYS A 50 12.07 -13.18 -6.70
C LYS A 50 12.85 -12.17 -5.88
N LEU A 51 12.14 -11.32 -5.10
CA LEU A 51 12.78 -10.32 -4.24
C LEU A 51 13.51 -10.93 -3.06
N ASP A 52 13.07 -12.08 -2.55
CA ASP A 52 13.73 -12.78 -1.44
C ASP A 52 15.17 -13.19 -1.80
N GLN A 53 15.44 -13.45 -3.10
CA GLN A 53 16.75 -13.80 -3.63
C GLN A 53 17.65 -12.59 -3.93
N THR A 54 17.24 -11.38 -3.58
CA THR A 54 17.97 -10.13 -3.85
C THR A 54 18.41 -9.44 -2.56
N ASP A 55 19.19 -8.37 -2.70
CA ASP A 55 19.65 -7.55 -1.58
C ASP A 55 18.69 -6.39 -1.22
N VAL A 56 17.41 -6.42 -1.65
CA VAL A 56 16.43 -5.49 -1.11
C VAL A 56 16.27 -5.74 0.40
N HIS A 57 16.10 -4.68 1.17
CA HIS A 57 16.10 -4.78 2.62
C HIS A 57 14.74 -5.23 3.17
N MET A 58 13.65 -4.77 2.56
CA MET A 58 12.28 -5.00 3.02
C MET A 58 11.33 -5.11 1.84
N ILE A 59 10.20 -5.78 2.05
CA ILE A 59 9.10 -5.86 1.07
C ILE A 59 7.86 -5.19 1.68
N GLU A 60 7.23 -4.28 0.94
CA GLU A 60 5.94 -3.69 1.28
C GLU A 60 4.86 -4.27 0.36
N LEU A 61 3.97 -5.08 0.90
CA LEU A 61 2.83 -5.64 0.19
C LEU A 61 1.67 -4.63 0.16
N ASN A 62 1.35 -4.12 -1.02
CA ASN A 62 0.24 -3.21 -1.23
C ASN A 62 -1.07 -3.97 -1.45
N ILE A 63 -1.87 -4.15 -0.39
CA ILE A 63 -3.18 -4.80 -0.46
C ILE A 63 -4.33 -3.86 -0.80
N SER A 64 -4.03 -2.57 -1.02
CA SER A 64 -5.03 -1.51 -1.23
C SER A 64 -5.41 -1.33 -2.69
N CYS A 65 -4.73 -1.99 -3.62
CA CYS A 65 -4.99 -1.83 -5.04
C CYS A 65 -6.32 -2.47 -5.41
N PRO A 66 -7.29 -1.72 -5.98
CA PRO A 66 -8.49 -2.33 -6.49
C PRO A 66 -8.15 -3.21 -7.69
N ASN A 67 -8.38 -4.50 -7.58
CA ASN A 67 -8.23 -5.43 -8.67
C ASN A 67 -9.37 -5.26 -9.67
N VAL A 68 -9.12 -4.53 -10.75
CA VAL A 68 -10.12 -4.05 -11.68
C VAL A 68 -10.64 -5.14 -12.63
N LYS A 69 -9.96 -6.31 -12.75
CA LYS A 69 -10.25 -7.26 -13.84
C LYS A 69 -11.18 -8.41 -13.52
N LYS A 70 -11.55 -8.68 -12.26
CA LYS A 70 -12.43 -9.82 -11.90
C LYS A 70 -13.45 -9.50 -10.81
N GLY A 71 -14.13 -8.34 -10.87
CA GLY A 71 -15.12 -8.00 -9.84
C GLY A 71 -14.53 -7.92 -8.43
N GLY A 72 -13.22 -7.75 -8.35
CA GLY A 72 -12.43 -7.91 -7.15
C GLY A 72 -12.48 -6.69 -6.26
N ALA A 73 -13.06 -6.85 -5.10
CA ALA A 73 -12.69 -6.05 -3.95
C ALA A 73 -11.17 -6.15 -3.77
N ALA A 74 -10.50 -5.03 -3.45
CA ALA A 74 -9.09 -5.05 -3.08
C ALA A 74 -8.88 -6.04 -1.93
N PHE A 75 -7.76 -6.75 -1.91
CA PHE A 75 -7.45 -7.71 -0.84
C PHE A 75 -7.58 -7.11 0.57
N GLY A 76 -7.31 -5.81 0.71
CA GLY A 76 -7.37 -5.08 1.97
C GLY A 76 -8.75 -4.58 2.40
N VAL A 77 -9.86 -5.04 1.78
CA VAL A 77 -11.22 -4.62 2.14
C VAL A 77 -11.85 -5.55 3.19
N HIS A 78 -11.49 -6.84 3.20
CA HIS A 78 -11.98 -7.85 4.13
C HIS A 78 -10.84 -8.52 4.88
N CYS A 79 -11.06 -8.84 6.16
CA CYS A 79 -10.04 -9.45 7.02
C CYS A 79 -9.52 -10.77 6.44
N GLU A 80 -10.44 -11.65 5.97
CA GLU A 80 -10.06 -12.97 5.44
C GLU A 80 -9.16 -12.86 4.21
N SER A 81 -9.43 -11.91 3.30
CA SER A 81 -8.60 -11.72 2.10
C SER A 81 -7.26 -11.06 2.43
N ALA A 82 -7.22 -10.13 3.38
CA ALA A 82 -6.00 -9.50 3.86
C ALA A 82 -5.09 -10.53 4.58
N GLU A 83 -5.68 -11.37 5.43
CA GLU A 83 -4.98 -12.46 6.10
C GLU A 83 -4.43 -13.48 5.08
N ALA A 84 -5.25 -13.95 4.15
CA ALA A 84 -4.86 -14.95 3.17
C ALA A 84 -3.67 -14.52 2.31
N ILE A 85 -3.71 -13.29 1.75
CA ILE A 85 -2.60 -12.79 0.94
C ILE A 85 -1.34 -12.53 1.77
N THR A 86 -1.49 -12.01 2.99
CA THR A 86 -0.35 -11.76 3.89
C THR A 86 0.33 -13.06 4.27
N ALA A 87 -0.44 -14.08 4.68
CA ALA A 87 0.11 -15.40 5.04
C ALA A 87 0.79 -16.10 3.86
N ALA A 88 0.25 -15.94 2.65
CA ALA A 88 0.86 -16.51 1.44
C ALA A 88 2.20 -15.84 1.11
N VAL A 89 2.24 -14.51 1.13
CA VAL A 89 3.48 -13.75 0.87
C VAL A 89 4.50 -13.96 2.00
N ARG A 90 4.06 -14.05 3.27
CA ARG A 90 4.94 -14.36 4.40
C ARG A 90 5.70 -15.69 4.21
N LYS A 91 5.07 -16.70 3.65
CA LYS A 91 5.70 -17.99 3.36
C LYS A 91 6.73 -17.92 2.23
N ALA A 92 6.57 -16.96 1.33
CA ALA A 92 7.41 -16.78 0.14
C ALA A 92 8.69 -15.97 0.39
N THR A 93 8.81 -15.29 1.55
CA THR A 93 9.99 -14.45 1.84
C THR A 93 10.39 -14.55 3.30
N LYS A 94 11.68 -14.39 3.59
CA LYS A 94 12.23 -14.22 4.95
C LYS A 94 12.53 -12.76 5.30
N LYS A 95 12.41 -11.87 4.31
CA LYS A 95 12.65 -10.43 4.51
C LYS A 95 11.57 -9.83 5.40
N PRO A 96 11.85 -8.70 6.08
CA PRO A 96 10.83 -7.94 6.77
C PRO A 96 9.67 -7.61 5.83
N LEU A 97 8.45 -8.00 6.23
CA LEU A 97 7.22 -7.84 5.46
C LEU A 97 6.36 -6.74 6.06
N ILE A 98 6.21 -5.66 5.34
CA ILE A 98 5.31 -4.55 5.66
C ILE A 98 4.02 -4.74 4.86
N VAL A 99 2.86 -4.54 5.47
CA VAL A 99 1.57 -4.59 4.75
C VAL A 99 0.96 -3.19 4.71
N LYS A 100 0.73 -2.67 3.49
CA LYS A 100 0.18 -1.34 3.27
C LYS A 100 -1.33 -1.36 3.21
N LEU A 101 -1.96 -0.71 4.21
CA LEU A 101 -3.39 -0.72 4.46
C LEU A 101 -4.15 0.38 3.71
N SER A 102 -5.38 0.04 3.31
CA SER A 102 -6.33 0.96 2.69
C SER A 102 -7.12 1.76 3.74
N PRO A 103 -7.33 3.06 3.54
CA PRO A 103 -8.25 3.84 4.36
C PRO A 103 -9.73 3.61 3.99
N ASN A 104 -10.01 2.94 2.87
CA ASN A 104 -11.35 2.78 2.31
C ASN A 104 -12.04 1.52 2.86
N VAL A 105 -12.06 1.40 4.18
CA VAL A 105 -12.60 0.26 4.93
C VAL A 105 -13.45 0.73 6.09
N THR A 106 -14.34 -0.11 6.59
CA THR A 106 -15.17 0.20 7.76
C THR A 106 -14.33 0.26 9.04
N SER A 107 -13.40 -0.70 9.21
CA SER A 107 -12.51 -0.78 10.36
C SER A 107 -11.08 -1.12 9.91
N ILE A 108 -10.19 -0.13 9.94
CA ILE A 108 -8.78 -0.34 9.60
C ILE A 108 -8.06 -1.16 10.67
N THR A 109 -8.52 -1.09 11.92
CA THR A 109 -7.94 -1.82 13.03
C THR A 109 -8.14 -3.32 12.91
N GLU A 110 -9.29 -3.77 12.41
CA GLU A 110 -9.56 -5.20 12.20
C GLU A 110 -8.70 -5.75 11.05
N ILE A 111 -8.51 -4.98 9.98
CA ILE A 111 -7.57 -5.36 8.90
C ILE A 111 -6.13 -5.42 9.45
N ALA A 112 -5.72 -4.43 10.26
CA ALA A 112 -4.38 -4.41 10.85
C ALA A 112 -4.12 -5.64 11.73
N LYS A 113 -5.07 -6.03 12.59
CA LYS A 113 -4.97 -7.26 13.40
C LYS A 113 -4.88 -8.52 12.54
N ALA A 114 -5.68 -8.60 11.47
CA ALA A 114 -5.68 -9.75 10.57
C ALA A 114 -4.31 -9.93 9.90
N VAL A 115 -3.68 -8.87 9.40
CA VAL A 115 -2.36 -8.96 8.77
C VAL A 115 -1.24 -9.19 9.79
N GLU A 116 -1.34 -8.64 11.01
CA GLU A 116 -0.42 -8.97 12.11
C GLU A 116 -0.47 -10.46 12.44
N SER A 117 -1.66 -11.01 12.63
CA SER A 117 -1.86 -12.45 12.89
C SER A 117 -1.34 -13.33 11.75
N ALA A 118 -1.38 -12.84 10.51
CA ALA A 118 -0.88 -13.54 9.32
C ALA A 118 0.64 -13.45 9.14
N GLY A 119 1.36 -12.75 10.04
CA GLY A 119 2.82 -12.71 10.06
C GLY A 119 3.43 -11.47 9.39
N ALA A 120 2.71 -10.37 9.28
CA ALA A 120 3.31 -9.07 8.94
C ALA A 120 4.27 -8.63 10.07
N ASP A 121 5.45 -8.14 9.70
CA ASP A 121 6.43 -7.58 10.66
C ASP A 121 6.12 -6.11 10.98
N SER A 122 5.41 -5.43 10.10
CA SER A 122 5.01 -4.03 10.24
C SER A 122 3.78 -3.74 9.37
N VAL A 123 3.09 -2.67 9.66
CA VAL A 123 2.04 -2.12 8.76
C VAL A 123 2.40 -0.70 8.35
N SER A 124 2.01 -0.33 7.13
CA SER A 124 2.05 1.05 6.66
C SER A 124 0.63 1.53 6.33
N LEU A 125 0.32 2.77 6.67
CA LEU A 125 -0.96 3.39 6.38
C LEU A 125 -0.83 4.91 6.35
N ILE A 126 -1.58 5.57 5.48
CA ILE A 126 -2.69 5.08 4.68
C ILE A 126 -2.35 5.13 3.18
N ASN A 127 -3.01 4.28 2.40
CA ASN A 127 -3.10 4.49 0.96
C ASN A 127 -4.07 5.64 0.66
N THR A 128 -4.35 5.94 -0.60
CA THR A 128 -5.22 7.05 -1.01
C THR A 128 -6.69 6.81 -0.67
N LEU A 129 -7.41 7.88 -0.32
CA LEU A 129 -8.87 7.88 -0.19
C LEU A 129 -9.52 7.91 -1.58
N LEU A 130 -10.61 7.18 -1.75
CA LEU A 130 -11.39 7.27 -2.98
C LEU A 130 -12.09 8.63 -3.09
N GLY A 131 -11.96 9.24 -4.25
CA GLY A 131 -12.57 10.52 -4.57
C GLY A 131 -12.97 10.63 -6.03
N MET A 132 -13.79 11.64 -6.33
CA MET A 132 -14.26 11.94 -7.67
C MET A 132 -14.44 13.45 -7.85
N ARG A 133 -14.21 13.94 -9.08
CA ARG A 133 -14.61 15.29 -9.49
C ARG A 133 -15.30 15.26 -10.84
N ILE A 134 -16.25 16.17 -11.01
CA ILE A 134 -17.02 16.37 -12.26
C ILE A 134 -16.56 17.67 -12.90
N ASN A 135 -16.28 17.63 -14.20
CA ASN A 135 -16.15 18.83 -15.01
C ASN A 135 -17.56 19.35 -15.32
N ILE A 136 -17.88 20.55 -14.85
CA ILE A 136 -19.23 21.13 -14.92
C ILE A 136 -19.62 21.58 -16.35
N GLU A 137 -18.62 21.85 -17.21
CA GLU A 137 -18.85 22.30 -18.58
C GLU A 137 -19.31 21.13 -19.46
N ASN A 138 -18.58 20.02 -19.41
CA ASN A 138 -18.90 18.84 -20.20
C ASN A 138 -19.71 17.78 -19.45
N ARG A 139 -19.98 18.01 -18.16
CA ARG A 139 -20.78 17.14 -17.26
C ARG A 139 -20.25 15.70 -17.17
N ARG A 140 -18.93 15.53 -17.23
CA ARG A 140 -18.25 14.23 -17.17
C ARG A 140 -17.25 14.18 -16.02
N PRO A 141 -16.93 13.00 -15.51
CA PRO A 141 -15.81 12.82 -14.58
C PRO A 141 -14.52 13.40 -15.15
N ILE A 142 -13.72 14.05 -14.29
CA ILE A 142 -12.41 14.58 -14.67
C ILE A 142 -11.43 13.42 -14.97
N LEU A 143 -11.49 12.35 -14.17
CA LEU A 143 -10.67 11.18 -14.39
C LEU A 143 -11.37 10.20 -15.35
N LYS A 144 -10.62 9.62 -16.28
CA LYS A 144 -11.14 8.62 -17.23
C LYS A 144 -11.79 7.41 -16.54
N ASN A 145 -11.26 7.01 -15.37
CA ASN A 145 -11.77 5.90 -14.58
C ASN A 145 -12.91 6.31 -13.63
N ASN A 146 -13.49 7.48 -13.77
CA ASN A 146 -14.52 8.12 -12.95
C ASN A 146 -14.03 8.48 -11.55
N VAL A 147 -13.54 7.51 -10.79
CA VAL A 147 -12.98 7.67 -9.45
C VAL A 147 -11.47 7.49 -9.45
N GLY A 148 -10.80 8.03 -8.44
CA GLY A 148 -9.36 7.88 -8.26
C GLY A 148 -8.97 8.05 -6.80
N GLY A 149 -7.68 7.88 -6.51
CA GLY A 149 -7.13 8.09 -5.20
C GLY A 149 -6.88 9.57 -4.91
N MET A 150 -7.34 10.06 -3.78
CA MET A 150 -7.06 11.39 -3.25
C MET A 150 -5.88 11.34 -2.28
N SER A 151 -4.89 12.20 -2.49
CA SER A 151 -3.70 12.38 -1.67
C SER A 151 -3.43 13.86 -1.41
N GLY A 152 -2.41 14.14 -0.59
CA GLY A 152 -1.95 15.49 -0.26
C GLY A 152 -2.42 15.95 1.13
N PRO A 153 -2.11 17.20 1.54
CA PRO A 153 -2.38 17.70 2.90
C PRO A 153 -3.80 17.53 3.40
N ALA A 154 -4.78 17.52 2.49
CA ALA A 154 -6.19 17.36 2.85
C ALA A 154 -6.52 16.01 3.52
N VAL A 155 -5.70 14.96 3.33
CA VAL A 155 -5.92 13.65 3.95
C VAL A 155 -5.17 13.49 5.28
N PHE A 156 -4.30 14.43 5.65
CA PHE A 156 -3.44 14.33 6.82
C PHE A 156 -4.20 14.04 8.13
N PRO A 157 -5.28 14.78 8.50
CA PRO A 157 -6.01 14.50 9.74
C PRO A 157 -6.65 13.11 9.77
N LEU A 158 -7.01 12.58 8.60
CA LEU A 158 -7.56 11.22 8.48
C LEU A 158 -6.45 10.18 8.68
N ALA A 159 -5.28 10.43 8.11
CA ALA A 159 -4.11 9.57 8.28
C ALA A 159 -3.68 9.50 9.75
N VAL A 160 -3.51 10.63 10.43
CA VAL A 160 -3.18 10.71 11.86
C VAL A 160 -4.19 9.94 12.71
N ARG A 161 -5.49 10.14 12.49
CA ARG A 161 -6.53 9.39 13.20
C ARG A 161 -6.40 7.88 13.00
N MET A 162 -6.20 7.43 11.76
CA MET A 162 -6.09 6.00 11.46
C MET A 162 -4.80 5.38 12.02
N VAL A 163 -3.68 6.08 11.94
CA VAL A 163 -2.42 5.67 12.58
C VAL A 163 -2.60 5.52 14.07
N TRP A 164 -3.22 6.51 14.74
CA TRP A 164 -3.52 6.43 16.15
C TRP A 164 -4.42 5.23 16.50
N GLN A 165 -5.50 4.99 15.73
CA GLN A 165 -6.37 3.84 15.95
C GLN A 165 -5.64 2.52 15.83
N VAL A 166 -4.80 2.37 14.81
CA VAL A 166 -4.02 1.14 14.59
C VAL A 166 -2.97 0.95 15.66
N SER A 167 -2.33 2.02 16.15
CA SER A 167 -1.34 1.94 17.24
C SER A 167 -1.91 1.43 18.56
N GLN A 168 -3.23 1.55 18.76
CA GLN A 168 -3.91 0.98 19.93
C GLN A 168 -4.37 -0.48 19.71
N ALA A 169 -4.23 -0.99 18.49
CA ALA A 169 -4.82 -2.28 18.09
C ALA A 169 -3.80 -3.37 17.78
N VAL A 170 -2.57 -3.02 17.40
CA VAL A 170 -1.50 -3.95 17.03
C VAL A 170 -0.24 -3.69 17.85
N SER A 171 0.64 -4.69 17.92
CA SER A 171 1.93 -4.61 18.63
C SER A 171 3.13 -4.38 17.70
N ILE A 172 2.95 -4.62 16.39
CA ILE A 172 3.99 -4.44 15.38
C ILE A 172 4.21 -2.96 15.04
N PRO A 173 5.41 -2.58 14.57
CA PRO A 173 5.72 -1.21 14.14
C PRO A 173 4.78 -0.68 13.08
N ILE A 174 4.60 0.65 13.07
CA ILE A 174 3.70 1.35 12.14
C ILE A 174 4.48 2.42 11.39
N ILE A 175 4.31 2.44 10.06
CA ILE A 175 4.81 3.50 9.20
C ILE A 175 3.62 4.39 8.82
N GLY A 176 3.52 5.57 9.45
CA GLY A 176 2.47 6.55 9.16
C GLY A 176 2.78 7.32 7.88
N MET A 177 1.80 7.46 6.99
CA MET A 177 1.89 8.24 5.77
C MET A 177 0.55 8.81 5.36
N GLY A 178 0.59 9.92 4.62
CA GLY A 178 -0.61 10.57 4.07
C GLY A 178 -0.67 12.04 4.43
N GLY A 179 -0.34 12.91 3.48
CA GLY A 179 -0.46 14.34 3.61
C GLY A 179 0.62 15.05 4.45
N VAL A 180 1.63 14.35 4.93
CA VAL A 180 2.81 14.94 5.59
C VAL A 180 3.49 15.92 4.64
N SER A 181 3.63 17.18 5.04
CA SER A 181 4.17 18.27 4.22
C SER A 181 5.19 19.14 4.96
N SER A 182 5.41 18.88 6.22
CA SER A 182 6.36 19.60 7.07
C SER A 182 7.00 18.70 8.12
N GLY A 183 8.07 19.15 8.76
CA GLY A 183 8.65 18.46 9.91
C GLY A 183 7.71 18.39 11.11
N ALA A 184 6.85 19.39 11.30
CA ALA A 184 5.83 19.37 12.34
C ALA A 184 4.78 18.27 12.09
N ASP A 185 4.33 18.10 10.83
CA ASP A 185 3.41 17.03 10.46
C ASP A 185 4.03 15.65 10.71
N ALA A 186 5.34 15.50 10.45
CA ALA A 186 6.04 14.23 10.69
C ALA A 186 6.09 13.89 12.18
N ILE A 187 6.30 14.89 13.05
CA ILE A 187 6.28 14.71 14.51
C ILE A 187 4.85 14.38 14.99
N GLU A 188 3.85 15.07 14.47
CA GLU A 188 2.44 14.79 14.80
C GLU A 188 2.02 13.38 14.39
N MET A 189 2.43 12.94 13.18
CA MET A 189 2.16 11.59 12.68
C MET A 189 2.78 10.51 13.57
#